data_96d894c96bd99b659ddd4e2f319372d0
#
_entry.id   96d894c96bd99b659ddd4e2f319372d0
#
_cell.length_a   1.000
_cell.length_b   1.000
_cell.length_c   1.000
_cell.angle_alpha   90.00
_cell.angle_beta   90.00
_cell.angle_gamma   90.00
#
_symmetry.space_group_name_H-M   'P 1'
#
loop_
_entity.id
_entity.type
_entity.pdbx_description
1 polymer ?
#
loop_
_entity_poly.entity_id
_entity_poly.type
_entity_poly.pdbx_seq_one_letter_code
_entity_poly.pdbx_strand_id
1 'polypeptide(L)'
;MTNLIHCFSYFKKYQNYLESLFQSGLSHVLLNAISNYMTETWLKPEDNIEHFYTLQAFTGSLFNLYISWTLHGAKETPEEMAQILHQIYCQS
;
A
#
# COMPACT_ATOMS: atom_id res chain seq x y z
N MET A 1 8.86 2.29 9.27
CA MET A 1 7.56 2.42 9.94
C MET A 1 6.85 3.72 9.62
N THR A 2 7.52 4.84 9.76
CA THR A 2 6.89 6.16 9.54
C THR A 2 6.25 6.28 8.15
N ASN A 3 6.92 5.79 7.12
CA ASN A 3 6.39 5.86 5.76
C ASN A 3 5.13 5.00 5.58
N LEU A 4 5.07 3.85 6.24
CA LEU A 4 3.87 3.00 6.20
C LEU A 4 2.71 3.67 6.93
N ILE A 5 2.98 4.30 8.06
CA ILE A 5 1.95 5.04 8.80
C ILE A 5 1.39 6.16 7.93
N HIS A 6 2.24 6.90 7.23
CA HIS A 6 1.81 7.96 6.32
C HIS A 6 0.94 7.39 5.19
N CYS A 7 1.32 6.24 4.64
CA CYS A 7 0.57 5.58 3.58
C CYS A 7 -0.85 5.24 4.03
N PHE A 8 -0.97 4.58 5.17
CA PHE A 8 -2.29 4.20 5.69
C PHE A 8 -3.09 5.40 6.16
N SER A 9 -2.43 6.44 6.66
CA SER A 9 -3.11 7.70 7.03
C SER A 9 -3.70 8.37 5.80
N TYR A 10 -2.95 8.39 4.69
CA TYR A 10 -3.43 8.91 3.42
C TYR A 10 -4.64 8.12 2.94
N PHE A 11 -4.56 6.79 2.99
CA PHE A 11 -5.66 5.93 2.58
C PHE A 11 -6.92 6.21 3.40
N LYS A 12 -6.78 6.38 4.70
CA LYS A 12 -7.93 6.67 5.56
C LYS A 12 -8.51 8.04 5.27
N LYS A 13 -7.65 9.03 5.06
CA LYS A 13 -8.08 10.41 4.78
C LYS A 13 -8.92 10.49 3.50
N TYR A 14 -8.53 9.73 2.46
CA TYR A 14 -9.19 9.76 1.17
C TYR A 14 -10.05 8.53 0.93
N GLN A 15 -10.51 7.89 2.00
CA GLN A 15 -11.24 6.64 1.96
C GLN A 15 -12.43 6.68 0.99
N ASN A 16 -13.26 7.71 1.08
CA ASN A 16 -14.46 7.79 0.24
C ASN A 16 -14.12 7.88 -1.25
N TYR A 17 -13.11 8.66 -1.59
CA TYR A 17 -12.65 8.80 -2.97
C TYR A 17 -12.09 7.49 -3.50
N LEU A 18 -11.27 6.82 -2.69
CA LEU A 18 -10.65 5.55 -3.07
C LEU A 18 -11.69 4.45 -3.22
N GLU A 19 -12.69 4.42 -2.34
CA GLU A 19 -13.81 3.47 -2.47
C GLU A 19 -14.59 3.69 -3.74
N SER A 20 -14.81 4.95 -4.15
CA SER A 20 -15.47 5.26 -5.40
C SER A 20 -14.71 4.69 -6.59
N LEU A 21 -13.39 4.83 -6.60
CA LEU A 21 -12.55 4.25 -7.66
C LEU A 21 -12.70 2.74 -7.70
N PHE A 22 -12.67 2.10 -6.53
CA PHE A 22 -12.79 0.65 -6.43
C PHE A 22 -14.16 0.18 -6.94
N GLN A 23 -15.23 0.83 -6.49
CA GLN A 23 -16.59 0.44 -6.85
C GLN A 23 -16.90 0.69 -8.33
N SER A 24 -16.22 1.64 -8.94
CA SER A 24 -16.38 1.94 -10.38
C SER A 24 -15.59 1.00 -11.28
N GLY A 25 -14.94 -0.03 -10.71
CA GLY A 25 -14.12 -0.95 -11.49
C GLY A 25 -12.76 -0.39 -11.86
N LEU A 26 -12.34 0.69 -11.20
CA LEU A 26 -11.08 1.37 -11.49
C LEU A 26 -9.98 1.03 -10.48
N SER A 27 -10.07 -0.14 -9.85
CA SER A 27 -9.07 -0.58 -8.87
C SER A 27 -7.67 -0.65 -9.48
N HIS A 28 -7.58 -0.95 -10.78
CA HIS A 28 -6.28 -0.99 -11.45
C HIS A 28 -5.63 0.40 -11.52
N VAL A 29 -6.42 1.46 -11.58
CA VAL A 29 -5.90 2.83 -11.55
C VAL A 29 -5.24 3.08 -10.19
N LEU A 30 -5.90 2.66 -9.12
CA LEU A 30 -5.37 2.80 -7.78
C LEU A 30 -4.09 1.98 -7.60
N LEU A 31 -4.09 0.73 -8.07
CA LEU A 31 -2.91 -0.12 -8.00
C LEU A 31 -1.74 0.49 -8.76
N ASN A 32 -1.99 1.01 -9.95
CA ASN A 32 -0.94 1.65 -10.76
C ASN A 32 -0.40 2.90 -10.05
N ALA A 33 -1.26 3.69 -9.44
CA ALA A 33 -0.84 4.89 -8.72
C ALA A 33 0.06 4.54 -7.54
N ILE A 34 -0.31 3.53 -6.77
CA ILE A 34 0.49 3.05 -5.64
C ILE A 34 1.82 2.49 -6.14
N SER A 35 1.77 1.68 -7.20
CA SER A 35 2.97 1.07 -7.77
C SER A 35 3.95 2.14 -8.26
N ASN A 36 3.45 3.15 -8.96
CA ASN A 36 4.31 4.24 -9.45
C ASN A 36 4.91 5.03 -8.29
N TYR A 37 4.11 5.32 -7.27
CA TYR A 37 4.60 6.03 -6.10
C TYR A 37 5.72 5.25 -5.42
N MET A 38 5.52 3.95 -5.24
CA MET A 38 6.52 3.10 -4.58
C MET A 38 7.79 3.00 -5.41
N THR A 39 7.65 2.86 -6.73
CA THR A 39 8.80 2.76 -7.63
C THR A 39 9.60 4.06 -7.62
N GLU A 40 8.93 5.20 -7.71
CA GLU A 40 9.60 6.50 -7.74
C GLU A 40 10.25 6.82 -6.40
N THR A 41 9.65 6.37 -5.29
CA THR A 41 10.13 6.71 -3.95
C THR A 41 11.26 5.79 -3.51
N TRP A 42 11.20 4.50 -3.83
CA TRP A 42 12.06 3.50 -3.21
C TRP A 42 13.04 2.83 -4.17
N LEU A 43 12.77 2.82 -5.48
CA LEU A 43 13.67 2.20 -6.45
C LEU A 43 14.70 3.21 -6.93
N LYS A 44 15.97 2.82 -6.85
CA LYS A 44 17.08 3.67 -7.29
C LYS A 44 17.65 3.12 -8.59
N PRO A 45 18.27 3.98 -9.43
CA PRO A 45 18.84 3.53 -10.70
C PRO A 45 19.87 2.41 -10.55
N GLU A 46 20.58 2.36 -9.43
CA GLU A 46 21.60 1.33 -9.17
C GLU A 46 21.03 0.02 -8.64
N ASP A 47 19.73 -0.05 -8.35
CA ASP A 47 19.13 -1.25 -7.80
C ASP A 47 19.01 -2.34 -8.87
N ASN A 48 19.11 -3.61 -8.43
CA ASN A 48 19.03 -4.75 -9.33
C ASN A 48 17.57 -5.19 -9.54
N ILE A 49 17.40 -6.17 -10.43
CA ILE A 49 16.06 -6.66 -10.77
C ILE A 49 15.37 -7.35 -9.59
N GLU A 50 16.13 -7.98 -8.70
CA GLU A 50 15.56 -8.61 -7.51
C GLU A 50 14.92 -7.57 -6.60
N HIS A 51 15.56 -6.43 -6.43
CA HIS A 51 15.00 -5.34 -5.64
C HIS A 51 13.71 -4.82 -6.28
N PHE A 52 13.68 -4.72 -7.60
CA PHE A 52 12.47 -4.30 -8.32
C PHE A 52 11.31 -5.25 -8.03
N TYR A 53 11.54 -6.56 -8.12
CA TYR A 53 10.46 -7.53 -7.87
C TYR A 53 10.06 -7.58 -6.40
N THR A 54 10.99 -7.40 -5.48
CA THR A 54 10.68 -7.29 -4.06
C THR A 54 9.74 -6.11 -3.81
N LEU A 55 10.03 -4.98 -4.46
CA LEU A 55 9.20 -3.78 -4.34
C LEU A 55 7.81 -4.02 -4.93
N GLN A 56 7.72 -4.72 -6.06
CA GLN A 56 6.42 -5.06 -6.65
C GLN A 56 5.60 -5.97 -5.74
N ALA A 57 6.24 -6.97 -5.12
CA ALA A 57 5.56 -7.85 -4.18
C ALA A 57 5.05 -7.09 -2.96
N PHE A 58 5.87 -6.20 -2.43
CA PHE A 58 5.48 -5.35 -1.30
C PHE A 58 4.29 -4.46 -1.67
N THR A 59 4.33 -3.86 -2.86
CA THR A 59 3.27 -2.99 -3.35
C THR A 59 1.95 -3.75 -3.48
N GLY A 60 1.99 -4.98 -3.99
CA GLY A 60 0.80 -5.82 -4.08
C GLY A 60 0.24 -6.15 -2.72
N SER A 61 1.10 -6.46 -1.74
CA SER A 61 0.69 -6.73 -0.38
C SER A 61 0.03 -5.50 0.25
N LEU A 62 0.61 -4.34 0.06
CA LEU A 62 0.08 -3.08 0.58
C LEU A 62 -1.30 -2.80 -0.02
N PHE A 63 -1.45 -2.97 -1.32
CA PHE A 63 -2.71 -2.74 -2.02
C PHE A 63 -3.79 -3.71 -1.51
N ASN A 64 -3.48 -4.99 -1.43
CA ASN A 64 -4.45 -5.99 -0.97
C ASN A 64 -4.83 -5.77 0.50
N LEU A 65 -3.87 -5.40 1.32
CA LEU A 65 -4.15 -5.11 2.72
C LEU A 65 -5.06 -3.89 2.86
N TYR A 66 -4.83 -2.87 2.04
CA TYR A 66 -5.69 -1.70 2.01
C TYR A 66 -7.13 -2.07 1.64
N ILE A 67 -7.31 -2.88 0.60
CA ILE A 67 -8.64 -3.31 0.17
C ILE A 67 -9.34 -4.08 1.28
N SER A 68 -8.64 -5.02 1.91
CA SER A 68 -9.19 -5.83 3.00
C SER A 68 -9.58 -4.96 4.19
N TRP A 69 -8.73 -3.99 4.54
CA TRP A 69 -9.00 -3.05 5.62
C TRP A 69 -10.28 -2.28 5.36
N THR A 70 -10.41 -1.73 4.14
CA THR A 70 -11.58 -0.95 3.75
C THR A 70 -12.85 -1.81 3.79
N LEU A 71 -12.78 -3.04 3.27
CA LEU A 71 -13.94 -3.94 3.24
C LEU A 71 -14.39 -4.36 4.65
N HIS A 72 -13.49 -4.34 5.62
CA HIS A 72 -13.81 -4.65 7.01
C HIS A 72 -14.10 -3.40 7.85
N GLY A 73 -14.36 -2.27 7.21
CA GLY A 73 -14.80 -1.06 7.88
C GLY A 73 -13.70 -0.13 8.34
N ALA A 74 -12.46 -0.42 8.01
CA ALA A 74 -11.30 0.42 8.35
C ALA A 74 -11.26 0.77 9.84
N LYS A 75 -11.52 -0.21 10.70
CA LYS A 75 -11.61 -0.02 12.15
C LYS A 75 -10.25 0.15 12.81
N GLU A 76 -9.24 -0.55 12.29
CA GLU A 76 -7.88 -0.42 12.80
C GLU A 76 -7.32 0.95 12.48
N THR A 77 -6.43 1.45 13.33
CA THR A 77 -5.76 2.72 13.05
C THR A 77 -4.69 2.54 11.99
N PRO A 78 -4.28 3.63 11.30
CA PRO A 78 -3.15 3.55 10.39
C PRO A 78 -1.88 2.98 11.03
N GLU A 79 -1.65 3.31 12.31
CA GLU A 79 -0.49 2.80 13.06
C GLU A 79 -0.57 1.29 13.22
N GLU A 80 -1.76 0.76 13.54
CA GLU A 80 -1.97 -0.67 13.68
C GLU A 80 -1.76 -1.40 12.35
N MET A 81 -2.27 -0.84 11.26
CA MET A 81 -2.10 -1.42 9.93
C MET A 81 -0.64 -1.42 9.50
N ALA A 82 0.07 -0.32 9.78
CA ALA A 82 1.49 -0.23 9.48
C ALA A 82 2.28 -1.28 10.27
N GLN A 83 1.92 -1.49 11.53
CA GLN A 83 2.57 -2.49 12.39
C GLN A 83 2.37 -3.90 11.84
N ILE A 84 1.16 -4.22 11.40
CA ILE A 84 0.86 -5.53 10.84
C ILE A 84 1.73 -5.80 9.61
N LEU A 85 1.78 -4.85 8.69
CA LEU A 85 2.55 -5.01 7.46
C LEU A 85 4.04 -5.08 7.75
N HIS A 86 4.51 -4.24 8.68
CA HIS A 86 5.91 -4.24 9.10
C HIS A 86 6.34 -5.60 9.64
N GLN A 87 5.48 -6.22 10.47
CA GLN A 87 5.78 -7.53 11.03
C GLN A 87 5.93 -8.59 9.95
N ILE A 88 5.09 -8.55 8.93
CA ILE A 88 5.14 -9.52 7.83
C ILE A 88 6.50 -9.47 7.13
N TYR A 89 7.05 -8.28 6.90
CA TYR A 89 8.27 -8.11 6.12
C TYR A 89 9.55 -8.07 6.94
N CYS A 90 9.45 -7.96 8.26
CA CYS A 90 10.63 -7.88 9.12
C CYS A 90 10.86 -9.12 9.97
N GLN A 91 10.04 -10.16 9.80
CA GLN A 91 10.18 -11.41 10.53
C GLN A 91 10.93 -12.49 9.76
N SER A 92 11.36 -12.22 8.57
CA SER A 92 12.07 -13.21 7.76
C SER A 92 13.51 -13.36 8.17
#